data_9b208b2c782aca79f9ee3de25ed0cd86
#
_entry.id   9b208b2c782aca79f9ee3de25ed0cd86
#
_cell.length_a   1.000
_cell.length_b   1.000
_cell.length_c   1.000
_cell.angle_alpha   90.00
_cell.angle_beta   90.00
_cell.angle_gamma   90.00
#
_symmetry.space_group_name_H-M   'P 1'
#
loop_
_entity.id
_entity.type
_entity.pdbx_description
1 polymer ?
#
loop_
_entity_poly.entity_id
_entity_poly.type
_entity_poly.pdbx_seq_one_letter_code
_entity_poly.pdbx_strand_id
1 'polypeptide(L)'
;MESQKWSELIGCHSLAELNDAIDGGSIIDLIAVAEALHEKKLAELADEICGQDPGIRLVCIAGPSSSGKTTFMKRLIIHLWVNGVHPVMLSLDDYFRNRDEMGGESWENLQAMDISLFEETVINLLEGKEVQLPRFNFITGKKEWYDEPVRLGENQPVLVEGLHALNPKLTYFVPGYQQMRIYLSALTQININNHNRISTSDTRLLRRMVRDVQYRGHSPEDTLSIWKSVRRGEEENIFSFQNRADRVFNSALIYELPVLKKMTRPM
;
A
#
# COMPACT_ATOMS: atom_id res chain seq x y z
N MET A 1 3.25 -8.26 -18.76
CA MET A 1 4.09 -8.07 -19.97
C MET A 1 5.25 -7.10 -19.76
N GLU A 2 5.05 -5.88 -19.25
CA GLU A 2 6.18 -4.95 -19.02
C GLU A 2 7.21 -5.43 -18.01
N SER A 3 6.77 -6.00 -16.90
CA SER A 3 7.65 -6.51 -15.83
C SER A 3 8.53 -7.68 -16.29
N GLN A 4 8.02 -8.57 -17.16
CA GLN A 4 8.80 -9.67 -17.71
C GLN A 4 9.85 -9.21 -18.72
N LYS A 5 9.46 -8.29 -19.63
CA LYS A 5 10.40 -7.69 -20.58
C LYS A 5 11.53 -6.96 -19.87
N TRP A 6 11.21 -6.31 -18.74
CA TRP A 6 12.23 -5.58 -17.99
C TRP A 6 13.19 -6.53 -17.26
N SER A 7 12.71 -7.61 -16.62
CA SER A 7 13.59 -8.60 -15.98
C SER A 7 14.47 -9.34 -16.99
N GLU A 8 13.98 -9.58 -18.21
CA GLU A 8 14.80 -10.10 -19.31
C GLU A 8 15.90 -9.10 -19.72
N LEU A 9 15.58 -7.82 -19.76
CA LEU A 9 16.50 -6.75 -20.19
C LEU A 9 17.64 -6.54 -19.20
N ILE A 10 17.40 -6.74 -17.91
CA ILE A 10 18.42 -6.66 -16.86
C ILE A 10 19.12 -8.01 -16.56
N GLY A 11 18.74 -9.07 -17.30
CA GLY A 11 19.36 -10.39 -17.16
C GLY A 11 19.11 -11.08 -15.83
N CYS A 12 17.97 -10.80 -15.17
CA CYS A 12 17.60 -11.42 -13.89
C CYS A 12 16.11 -11.74 -13.85
N HIS A 13 15.72 -12.94 -14.30
CA HIS A 13 14.34 -13.41 -14.32
C HIS A 13 14.12 -14.70 -13.52
N SER A 14 15.18 -15.29 -12.97
CA SER A 14 15.12 -16.51 -12.17
C SER A 14 15.91 -16.38 -10.87
N LEU A 15 15.59 -17.25 -9.90
CA LEU A 15 16.37 -17.36 -8.65
C LEU A 15 17.83 -17.74 -8.89
N ALA A 16 18.12 -18.54 -9.94
CA ALA A 16 19.47 -18.90 -10.30
C ALA A 16 20.28 -17.67 -10.68
N GLU A 17 19.76 -16.85 -11.61
CA GLU A 17 20.43 -15.62 -12.05
C GLU A 17 20.56 -14.59 -10.92
N LEU A 18 19.56 -14.51 -10.03
CA LEU A 18 19.69 -13.66 -8.84
C LEU A 18 20.80 -14.13 -7.91
N ASN A 19 20.94 -15.44 -7.70
CA ASN A 19 22.06 -16.00 -6.91
C ASN A 19 23.40 -15.76 -7.61
N ASP A 20 23.48 -15.96 -8.92
CA ASP A 20 24.69 -15.67 -9.71
C ASP A 20 25.07 -14.18 -9.59
N ALA A 21 24.10 -13.27 -9.60
CA ALA A 21 24.36 -11.84 -9.40
C ALA A 21 24.89 -11.53 -7.98
N ILE A 22 24.39 -12.25 -6.97
CA ILE A 22 24.86 -12.12 -5.58
C ILE A 22 26.30 -12.63 -5.46
N ASP A 23 26.57 -13.83 -5.96
CA ASP A 23 27.86 -14.49 -5.85
C ASP A 23 28.94 -13.78 -6.72
N GLY A 24 28.52 -13.27 -7.86
CA GLY A 24 29.39 -12.50 -8.78
C GLY A 24 29.57 -11.02 -8.43
N GLY A 25 28.87 -10.51 -7.41
CA GLY A 25 28.99 -9.13 -6.93
C GLY A 25 28.20 -8.08 -7.74
N SER A 26 27.53 -8.46 -8.84
CA SER A 26 26.71 -7.54 -9.66
C SER A 26 25.36 -7.17 -9.02
N ILE A 27 25.04 -7.75 -7.88
CA ILE A 27 23.79 -7.46 -7.14
C ILE A 27 23.65 -5.96 -6.78
N ILE A 28 24.77 -5.25 -6.56
CA ILE A 28 24.76 -3.82 -6.23
C ILE A 28 24.17 -3.01 -7.38
N ASP A 29 24.60 -3.29 -8.60
CA ASP A 29 24.10 -2.61 -9.80
C ASP A 29 22.62 -2.97 -10.04
N LEU A 30 22.25 -4.23 -9.84
CA LEU A 30 20.88 -4.69 -9.93
C LEU A 30 19.95 -3.95 -8.94
N ILE A 31 20.38 -3.77 -7.70
CA ILE A 31 19.67 -2.99 -6.70
C ILE A 31 19.50 -1.54 -7.16
N ALA A 32 20.59 -0.91 -7.58
CA ALA A 32 20.57 0.49 -8.02
C ALA A 32 19.61 0.72 -9.21
N VAL A 33 19.63 -0.17 -10.19
CA VAL A 33 18.73 -0.10 -11.36
C VAL A 33 17.27 -0.35 -10.95
N ALA A 34 17.01 -1.32 -10.07
CA ALA A 34 15.66 -1.62 -9.58
C ALA A 34 15.06 -0.46 -8.79
N GLU A 35 15.86 0.17 -7.90
CA GLU A 35 15.44 1.35 -7.13
C GLU A 35 15.19 2.55 -8.05
N ALA A 36 16.09 2.81 -8.99
CA ALA A 36 15.93 3.91 -9.94
C ALA A 36 14.66 3.75 -10.79
N LEU A 37 14.34 2.54 -11.24
CA LEU A 37 13.09 2.28 -11.96
C LEU A 37 11.87 2.50 -11.07
N HIS A 38 11.94 2.08 -9.82
CA HIS A 38 10.84 2.25 -8.86
C HIS A 38 10.57 3.74 -8.61
N GLU A 39 11.63 4.53 -8.37
CA GLU A 39 11.54 5.99 -8.21
C GLU A 39 11.01 6.69 -9.47
N LYS A 40 11.48 6.29 -10.65
CA LYS A 40 10.99 6.84 -11.92
C LYS A 40 9.48 6.65 -12.05
N LYS A 41 8.96 5.47 -11.74
CA LYS A 41 7.50 5.20 -11.80
C LYS A 41 6.71 6.01 -10.77
N LEU A 42 7.29 6.26 -9.59
CA LEU A 42 6.67 7.12 -8.57
C LEU A 42 6.63 8.59 -9.02
N ALA A 43 7.71 9.08 -9.63
CA ALA A 43 7.78 10.42 -10.20
C ALA A 43 6.75 10.61 -11.33
N GLU A 44 6.69 9.68 -12.28
CA GLU A 44 5.70 9.69 -13.38
C GLU A 44 4.25 9.72 -12.84
N LEU A 45 3.97 8.97 -11.77
CA LEU A 45 2.65 8.96 -11.14
C LEU A 45 2.35 10.29 -10.42
N ALA A 46 3.34 10.89 -9.75
CA ALA A 46 3.19 12.20 -9.13
C ALA A 46 2.95 13.29 -10.18
N ASP A 47 3.67 13.26 -11.28
CA ASP A 47 3.49 14.17 -12.42
C ASP A 47 2.07 14.05 -13.01
N GLU A 48 1.57 12.81 -13.14
CA GLU A 48 0.20 12.57 -13.60
C GLU A 48 -0.85 13.13 -12.65
N ILE A 49 -0.67 12.97 -11.32
CA ILE A 49 -1.58 13.53 -10.31
C ILE A 49 -1.59 15.06 -10.39
N CYS A 50 -0.42 15.68 -10.57
CA CYS A 50 -0.29 17.13 -10.60
C CYS A 50 -0.73 17.75 -11.94
N GLY A 51 -0.63 17.00 -13.03
CA GLY A 51 -0.87 17.49 -14.39
C GLY A 51 -2.33 17.42 -14.87
N GLN A 52 -3.26 16.91 -14.05
CA GLN A 52 -4.67 16.80 -14.46
C GLN A 52 -5.44 18.12 -14.29
N ASP A 53 -6.31 18.41 -15.28
CA ASP A 53 -7.23 19.55 -15.26
C ASP A 53 -8.67 19.03 -15.56
N PRO A 54 -9.64 19.17 -14.66
CA PRO A 54 -9.49 19.67 -13.27
C PRO A 54 -8.65 18.76 -12.38
N GLY A 55 -7.95 19.36 -11.40
CA GLY A 55 -6.99 18.67 -10.56
C GLY A 55 -7.56 17.50 -9.75
N ILE A 56 -6.73 16.51 -9.50
CA ILE A 56 -7.07 15.40 -8.60
C ILE A 56 -7.15 15.91 -7.15
N ARG A 57 -8.28 15.64 -6.50
CA ARG A 57 -8.53 16.04 -5.11
C ARG A 57 -8.50 14.87 -4.13
N LEU A 58 -8.63 13.64 -4.64
CA LEU A 58 -8.61 12.42 -3.84
C LEU A 58 -7.80 11.34 -4.53
N VAL A 59 -6.76 10.84 -3.88
CA VAL A 59 -5.96 9.69 -4.33
C VAL A 59 -6.21 8.52 -3.42
N CYS A 60 -6.80 7.45 -3.95
CA CYS A 60 -7.17 6.24 -3.21
C CYS A 60 -6.15 5.14 -3.50
N ILE A 61 -5.46 4.65 -2.46
CA ILE A 61 -4.41 3.64 -2.57
C ILE A 61 -4.87 2.37 -1.85
N ALA A 62 -5.29 1.38 -2.60
CA ALA A 62 -5.64 0.08 -2.05
C ALA A 62 -4.67 -1.02 -2.47
N GLY A 63 -4.70 -2.10 -1.73
CA GLY A 63 -3.92 -3.30 -2.03
C GLY A 63 -3.97 -4.27 -0.86
N PRO A 64 -3.64 -5.53 -1.11
CA PRO A 64 -3.72 -6.58 -0.10
C PRO A 64 -2.73 -6.34 1.05
N SER A 65 -2.91 -7.11 2.13
CA SER A 65 -2.01 -7.03 3.29
C SER A 65 -0.55 -7.22 2.87
N SER A 66 0.33 -6.39 3.44
CA SER A 66 1.77 -6.40 3.15
C SER A 66 2.16 -6.16 1.68
N SER A 67 1.29 -5.48 0.92
CA SER A 67 1.64 -4.98 -0.42
C SER A 67 2.52 -3.72 -0.39
N GLY A 68 2.74 -3.10 0.78
CA GLY A 68 3.58 -1.91 0.93
C GLY A 68 2.86 -0.58 0.75
N LYS A 69 1.53 -0.51 0.94
CA LYS A 69 0.72 0.72 0.76
C LYS A 69 1.28 1.94 1.47
N THR A 70 1.54 1.82 2.75
CA THR A 70 2.04 2.95 3.57
C THR A 70 3.42 3.42 3.10
N THR A 71 4.32 2.51 2.74
CA THR A 71 5.64 2.85 2.21
C THR A 71 5.52 3.53 0.85
N PHE A 72 4.69 2.99 -0.04
CA PHE A 72 4.39 3.58 -1.33
C PHE A 72 3.82 4.99 -1.19
N MET A 73 2.83 5.19 -0.33
CA MET A 73 2.23 6.51 -0.09
C MET A 73 3.26 7.53 0.40
N LYS A 74 4.10 7.15 1.37
CA LYS A 74 5.17 8.02 1.88
C LYS A 74 6.17 8.42 0.79
N ARG A 75 6.52 7.53 -0.12
CA ARG A 75 7.42 7.84 -1.24
C ARG A 75 6.74 8.70 -2.30
N LEU A 76 5.49 8.40 -2.64
CA LEU A 76 4.69 9.22 -3.57
C LEU A 76 4.58 10.67 -3.09
N ILE A 77 4.41 10.88 -1.80
CA ILE A 77 4.35 12.22 -1.20
C ILE A 77 5.64 13.01 -1.42
N ILE A 78 6.79 12.37 -1.33
CA ILE A 78 8.07 13.03 -1.59
C ILE A 78 8.10 13.58 -3.02
N HIS A 79 7.63 12.82 -4.01
CA HIS A 79 7.55 13.26 -5.39
C HIS A 79 6.47 14.35 -5.60
N LEU A 80 5.35 14.27 -4.88
CA LEU A 80 4.35 15.35 -4.88
C LEU A 80 4.92 16.65 -4.30
N TRP A 81 5.72 16.57 -3.22
CA TRP A 81 6.42 17.74 -2.67
C TRP A 81 7.42 18.35 -3.66
N VAL A 82 8.13 17.53 -4.43
CA VAL A 82 9.02 18.01 -5.50
C VAL A 82 8.22 18.83 -6.52
N ASN A 83 6.97 18.44 -6.79
CA ASN A 83 6.06 19.16 -7.68
C ASN A 83 5.31 20.33 -6.99
N GLY A 84 5.68 20.68 -5.74
CA GLY A 84 5.07 21.76 -4.98
C GLY A 84 3.68 21.44 -4.39
N VAL A 85 3.28 20.17 -4.39
CA VAL A 85 1.99 19.69 -3.88
C VAL A 85 2.17 19.06 -2.51
N HIS A 86 1.43 19.56 -1.49
CA HIS A 86 1.49 19.10 -0.11
C HIS A 86 0.19 18.41 0.30
N PRO A 87 0.04 17.09 0.06
CA PRO A 87 -1.18 16.37 0.35
C PRO A 87 -1.38 16.13 1.85
N VAL A 88 -2.64 15.94 2.26
CA VAL A 88 -2.97 15.37 3.57
C VAL A 88 -3.08 13.85 3.42
N MET A 89 -2.44 13.12 4.34
CA MET A 89 -2.46 11.67 4.39
C MET A 89 -3.50 11.15 5.37
N LEU A 90 -4.29 10.18 4.93
CA LEU A 90 -5.22 9.43 5.77
C LEU A 90 -4.96 7.92 5.62
N SER A 91 -4.87 7.23 6.76
CA SER A 91 -4.90 5.76 6.78
C SER A 91 -6.30 5.31 7.18
N LEU A 92 -6.92 4.43 6.41
CA LEU A 92 -8.22 3.86 6.78
C LEU A 92 -8.15 3.05 8.07
N ASP A 93 -6.97 2.53 8.41
CA ASP A 93 -6.76 1.81 9.67
C ASP A 93 -6.95 2.73 10.90
N ASP A 94 -6.83 4.05 10.76
CA ASP A 94 -7.07 5.02 11.83
C ASP A 94 -8.57 5.28 12.07
N TYR A 95 -9.44 4.83 11.19
CA TYR A 95 -10.89 5.00 11.26
C TYR A 95 -11.62 3.75 11.78
N PHE A 96 -10.93 2.77 12.36
CA PHE A 96 -11.60 1.65 13.00
C PHE A 96 -12.46 2.10 14.18
N ARG A 97 -13.58 1.42 14.39
CA ARG A 97 -14.37 1.51 15.61
C ARG A 97 -13.58 0.95 16.79
N ASN A 98 -13.90 1.39 18.01
CA ASN A 98 -13.29 0.83 19.20
C ASN A 98 -13.55 -0.68 19.27
N ARG A 99 -12.59 -1.44 19.82
CA ARG A 99 -12.67 -2.91 19.86
C ARG A 99 -13.90 -3.43 20.58
N ASP A 100 -14.34 -2.73 21.64
CA ASP A 100 -15.54 -3.03 22.42
C ASP A 100 -16.85 -2.80 21.65
N GLU A 101 -16.84 -1.98 20.61
CA GLU A 101 -17.97 -1.68 19.74
C GLU A 101 -18.10 -2.66 18.56
N MET A 102 -17.08 -3.46 18.28
CA MET A 102 -17.01 -4.31 17.09
C MET A 102 -17.82 -5.61 17.17
N GLY A 103 -18.25 -6.04 18.37
CA GLY A 103 -19.12 -7.21 18.50
C GLY A 103 -18.56 -8.53 17.93
N GLY A 104 -17.23 -8.63 17.75
CA GLY A 104 -16.56 -9.81 17.19
C GLY A 104 -16.43 -9.80 15.65
N GLU A 105 -16.73 -8.70 14.98
CA GLU A 105 -16.49 -8.55 13.54
C GLU A 105 -15.00 -8.59 13.19
N SER A 106 -14.70 -9.07 11.98
CA SER A 106 -13.34 -9.09 11.45
C SER A 106 -12.87 -7.68 11.09
N TRP A 107 -11.60 -7.35 11.38
CA TRP A 107 -10.94 -6.11 11.01
C TRP A 107 -10.86 -5.89 9.48
N GLU A 108 -10.97 -6.95 8.70
CA GLU A 108 -11.02 -6.89 7.24
C GLU A 108 -12.39 -6.48 6.70
N ASN A 109 -13.43 -6.39 7.56
CA ASN A 109 -14.76 -6.00 7.14
C ASN A 109 -14.90 -4.47 7.12
N LEU A 110 -15.56 -3.94 6.09
CA LEU A 110 -15.87 -2.51 5.97
C LEU A 110 -16.68 -2.00 7.18
N GLN A 111 -17.52 -2.84 7.79
CA GLN A 111 -18.32 -2.50 8.97
C GLN A 111 -17.47 -2.26 10.23
N ALA A 112 -16.23 -2.74 10.27
CA ALA A 112 -15.30 -2.42 11.35
C ALA A 112 -14.86 -0.95 11.36
N MET A 113 -15.10 -0.23 10.27
CA MET A 113 -14.73 1.18 10.10
C MET A 113 -15.87 2.12 10.51
N ASP A 114 -15.49 3.27 11.02
CA ASP A 114 -16.35 4.43 11.23
C ASP A 114 -16.40 5.24 9.92
N ILE A 115 -17.27 4.76 9.01
CA ILE A 115 -17.41 5.35 7.67
C ILE A 115 -17.87 6.81 7.76
N SER A 116 -18.78 7.11 8.67
CA SER A 116 -19.32 8.46 8.82
C SER A 116 -18.22 9.46 9.22
N LEU A 117 -17.37 9.08 10.17
CA LEU A 117 -16.22 9.91 10.57
C LEU A 117 -15.23 10.10 9.42
N PHE A 118 -14.98 9.04 8.63
CA PHE A 118 -14.10 9.13 7.46
C PHE A 118 -14.67 10.10 6.41
N GLU A 119 -15.95 9.98 6.07
CA GLU A 119 -16.64 10.85 5.11
C GLU A 119 -16.60 12.31 5.57
N GLU A 120 -16.96 12.58 6.82
CA GLU A 120 -16.92 13.90 7.41
C GLU A 120 -15.51 14.51 7.36
N THR A 121 -14.49 13.71 7.71
CA THR A 121 -13.08 14.13 7.64
C THR A 121 -12.69 14.56 6.23
N VAL A 122 -12.96 13.72 5.23
CA VAL A 122 -12.57 14.02 3.84
C VAL A 122 -13.33 15.23 3.29
N ILE A 123 -14.63 15.32 3.54
CA ILE A 123 -15.47 16.45 3.09
C ILE A 123 -14.93 17.76 3.69
N ASN A 124 -14.71 17.79 5.00
CA ASN A 124 -14.21 19.01 5.70
C ASN A 124 -12.81 19.41 5.19
N LEU A 125 -11.91 18.45 4.93
CA LEU A 125 -10.61 18.73 4.33
C LEU A 125 -10.75 19.31 2.92
N LEU A 126 -11.60 18.73 2.07
CA LEU A 126 -11.83 19.20 0.69
C LEU A 126 -12.46 20.60 0.65
N GLU A 127 -13.22 20.96 1.66
CA GLU A 127 -13.77 22.33 1.88
C GLU A 127 -12.73 23.30 2.50
N GLY A 128 -11.52 22.85 2.79
CA GLY A 128 -10.44 23.67 3.37
C GLY A 128 -10.64 24.02 4.85
N LYS A 129 -11.45 23.23 5.57
CA LYS A 129 -11.62 23.39 7.02
C LYS A 129 -10.44 22.74 7.78
N GLU A 130 -10.24 23.20 9.01
CA GLU A 130 -9.35 22.54 9.96
C GLU A 130 -10.01 21.28 10.52
N VAL A 131 -9.29 20.16 10.51
CA VAL A 131 -9.79 18.86 10.95
C VAL A 131 -8.79 18.21 11.88
N GLN A 132 -9.26 17.74 13.02
CA GLN A 132 -8.47 16.91 13.91
C GLN A 132 -8.56 15.46 13.44
N LEU A 133 -7.40 14.84 13.12
CA LEU A 133 -7.37 13.49 12.57
C LEU A 133 -7.42 12.43 13.68
N PRO A 134 -8.15 11.32 13.47
CA PRO A 134 -8.11 10.19 14.37
C PRO A 134 -6.81 9.41 14.20
N ARG A 135 -6.46 8.65 15.23
CA ARG A 135 -5.41 7.64 15.24
C ARG A 135 -5.92 6.41 15.97
N PHE A 136 -5.77 5.24 15.38
CA PHE A 136 -6.16 4.00 16.04
C PHE A 136 -4.98 3.37 16.78
N ASN A 137 -5.14 3.16 18.08
CA ASN A 137 -4.16 2.47 18.90
C ASN A 137 -4.47 0.96 18.93
N PHE A 138 -3.70 0.18 18.16
CA PHE A 138 -3.90 -1.27 18.06
C PHE A 138 -3.64 -2.04 19.35
N ILE A 139 -2.86 -1.48 20.27
CA ILE A 139 -2.57 -2.11 21.57
C ILE A 139 -3.79 -2.00 22.48
N THR A 140 -4.32 -0.78 22.63
CA THR A 140 -5.49 -0.52 23.48
C THR A 140 -6.81 -0.88 22.79
N GLY A 141 -6.82 -0.93 21.46
CA GLY A 141 -8.02 -1.13 20.65
C GLY A 141 -8.96 0.06 20.66
N LYS A 142 -8.44 1.27 20.88
CA LYS A 142 -9.22 2.51 20.98
C LYS A 142 -8.76 3.55 19.99
N LYS A 143 -9.70 4.40 19.59
CA LYS A 143 -9.46 5.59 18.79
C LYS A 143 -8.92 6.69 19.69
N GLU A 144 -7.86 7.33 19.25
CA GLU A 144 -7.21 8.51 19.83
C GLU A 144 -7.24 9.63 18.79
N TRP A 145 -6.80 10.83 19.16
CA TRP A 145 -6.78 11.97 18.24
C TRP A 145 -5.39 12.59 18.24
N TYR A 146 -4.94 13.08 17.08
CA TYR A 146 -3.73 13.88 17.03
C TYR A 146 -3.99 15.24 17.66
N ASP A 147 -3.01 15.80 18.35
CA ASP A 147 -3.15 17.09 19.06
C ASP A 147 -3.31 18.26 18.09
N GLU A 148 -2.61 18.22 16.97
CA GLU A 148 -2.61 19.29 16.00
C GLU A 148 -3.62 19.04 14.88
N PRO A 149 -4.54 20.02 14.62
CA PRO A 149 -5.43 19.92 13.48
C PRO A 149 -4.66 20.10 12.17
N VAL A 150 -5.17 19.50 11.12
CA VAL A 150 -4.64 19.66 9.76
C VAL A 150 -5.62 20.40 8.88
N ARG A 151 -5.11 21.12 7.88
CA ARG A 151 -5.90 21.80 6.88
C ARG A 151 -5.34 21.50 5.50
N LEU A 152 -6.23 21.20 4.56
CA LEU A 152 -5.87 21.00 3.16
C LEU A 152 -5.74 22.36 2.46
N GLY A 153 -4.63 22.57 1.74
CA GLY A 153 -4.45 23.73 0.89
C GLY A 153 -5.36 23.69 -0.34
N GLU A 154 -5.52 24.84 -0.97
CA GLU A 154 -6.26 24.95 -2.22
C GLU A 154 -5.61 24.09 -3.30
N ASN A 155 -6.41 23.34 -4.06
CA ASN A 155 -5.98 22.44 -5.13
C ASN A 155 -5.02 21.31 -4.69
N GLN A 156 -4.88 21.05 -3.38
CA GLN A 156 -4.11 19.93 -2.88
C GLN A 156 -4.98 18.67 -2.70
N PRO A 157 -4.45 17.47 -2.94
CA PRO A 157 -5.20 16.24 -2.76
C PRO A 157 -5.15 15.70 -1.34
N VAL A 158 -6.18 14.95 -0.98
CA VAL A 158 -6.14 13.99 0.13
C VAL A 158 -5.65 12.65 -0.41
N LEU A 159 -4.65 12.04 0.20
CA LEU A 159 -4.20 10.68 -0.08
C LEU A 159 -4.77 9.73 0.98
N VAL A 160 -5.52 8.74 0.53
CA VAL A 160 -6.15 7.73 1.40
C VAL A 160 -5.55 6.36 1.11
N GLU A 161 -4.99 5.71 2.11
CA GLU A 161 -4.54 4.34 1.97
C GLU A 161 -5.32 3.38 2.87
N GLY A 162 -5.55 2.18 2.37
CA GLY A 162 -6.15 1.11 3.16
C GLY A 162 -6.73 -0.02 2.31
N LEU A 163 -7.23 -1.04 3.00
CA LEU A 163 -7.83 -2.19 2.34
C LEU A 163 -9.00 -1.79 1.44
N HIS A 164 -9.86 -0.92 1.96
CA HIS A 164 -11.13 -0.53 1.35
C HIS A 164 -11.04 0.74 0.49
N ALA A 165 -9.85 1.31 0.26
CA ALA A 165 -9.71 2.60 -0.40
C ALA A 165 -10.28 2.64 -1.84
N LEU A 166 -10.45 1.47 -2.52
CA LEU A 166 -11.13 1.39 -3.82
C LEU A 166 -12.62 1.08 -3.73
N ASN A 167 -13.17 0.92 -2.52
CA ASN A 167 -14.60 0.67 -2.37
C ASN A 167 -15.37 1.97 -2.65
N PRO A 168 -16.27 1.98 -3.65
CA PRO A 168 -16.98 3.20 -4.03
C PRO A 168 -17.90 3.75 -2.93
N LYS A 169 -18.26 2.93 -1.94
CA LYS A 169 -19.04 3.39 -0.78
C LYS A 169 -18.28 4.40 0.09
N LEU A 170 -16.95 4.43 0.02
CA LEU A 170 -16.14 5.37 0.80
C LEU A 170 -15.85 6.69 0.08
N THR A 171 -16.10 6.78 -1.22
CA THR A 171 -15.64 7.94 -2.02
C THR A 171 -16.71 8.47 -2.98
N TYR A 172 -17.97 8.04 -2.83
CA TYR A 172 -19.08 8.41 -3.73
C TYR A 172 -19.38 9.91 -3.75
N PHE A 173 -19.04 10.62 -2.68
CA PHE A 173 -19.24 12.06 -2.54
C PHE A 173 -18.20 12.91 -3.26
N VAL A 174 -17.10 12.31 -3.76
CA VAL A 174 -16.11 13.01 -4.59
C VAL A 174 -16.36 12.67 -6.06
N PRO A 175 -16.45 13.66 -6.98
CA PRO A 175 -16.61 13.37 -8.40
C PRO A 175 -15.51 12.48 -8.96
N GLY A 176 -15.88 11.51 -9.79
CA GLY A 176 -14.94 10.50 -10.30
C GLY A 176 -13.74 11.09 -11.07
N TYR A 177 -13.93 12.23 -11.76
CA TYR A 177 -12.87 12.94 -12.50
C TYR A 177 -11.87 13.66 -11.58
N GLN A 178 -12.19 13.82 -10.29
CA GLN A 178 -11.29 14.35 -9.27
C GLN A 178 -10.66 13.25 -8.41
N GLN A 179 -10.87 12.00 -8.77
CA GLN A 179 -10.30 10.84 -8.07
C GLN A 179 -9.24 10.16 -8.93
N MET A 180 -8.17 9.70 -8.28
CA MET A 180 -7.23 8.72 -8.86
C MET A 180 -7.18 7.50 -7.95
N ARG A 181 -7.45 6.33 -8.53
CA ARG A 181 -7.49 5.05 -7.83
C ARG A 181 -6.29 4.22 -8.21
N ILE A 182 -5.47 3.88 -7.22
CA ILE A 182 -4.23 3.13 -7.38
C ILE A 182 -4.36 1.80 -6.68
N TYR A 183 -4.23 0.72 -7.44
CA TYR A 183 -4.12 -0.62 -6.88
C TYR A 183 -2.66 -1.01 -6.73
N LEU A 184 -2.26 -1.28 -5.49
CA LEU A 184 -0.90 -1.70 -5.17
C LEU A 184 -0.82 -3.21 -5.06
N SER A 185 0.04 -3.81 -5.86
CA SER A 185 0.32 -5.25 -5.84
C SER A 185 1.80 -5.50 -5.57
N ALA A 186 2.11 -6.65 -4.97
CA ALA A 186 3.48 -7.12 -4.76
C ALA A 186 3.76 -8.33 -5.67
N LEU A 187 3.62 -8.13 -6.98
CA LEU A 187 3.80 -9.19 -7.97
C LEU A 187 5.29 -9.54 -8.08
N THR A 188 5.65 -10.72 -7.60
CA THR A 188 7.01 -11.23 -7.69
C THR A 188 7.43 -11.32 -9.15
N GLN A 189 8.57 -10.69 -9.48
CA GLN A 189 9.05 -10.53 -10.86
C GLN A 189 9.91 -11.68 -11.31
N ILE A 190 10.52 -12.43 -10.38
CA ILE A 190 11.38 -13.56 -10.65
C ILE A 190 10.66 -14.89 -10.46
N ASN A 191 11.08 -15.88 -11.22
CA ASN A 191 10.58 -17.25 -11.16
C ASN A 191 11.56 -18.14 -10.42
N ILE A 192 11.08 -19.28 -9.88
CA ILE A 192 11.97 -20.32 -9.36
C ILE A 192 12.76 -20.94 -10.52
N ASN A 193 12.04 -21.24 -11.60
CA ASN A 193 12.57 -21.72 -12.88
C ASN A 193 11.55 -21.41 -14.00
N ASN A 194 11.82 -21.85 -15.22
CA ASN A 194 10.98 -21.57 -16.39
C ASN A 194 9.52 -22.04 -16.27
N HIS A 195 9.20 -22.94 -15.34
CA HIS A 195 7.86 -23.51 -15.16
C HIS A 195 7.20 -23.12 -13.85
N ASN A 196 7.98 -22.71 -12.85
CA ASN A 196 7.48 -22.45 -11.50
C ASN A 196 7.66 -20.99 -11.12
N ARG A 197 6.55 -20.33 -10.83
CA ARG A 197 6.53 -18.95 -10.31
C ARG A 197 6.55 -18.94 -8.78
N ILE A 198 7.12 -17.89 -8.22
CA ILE A 198 7.00 -17.61 -6.80
C ILE A 198 5.62 -17.00 -6.56
N SER A 199 4.89 -17.58 -5.63
CA SER A 199 3.55 -17.08 -5.28
C SER A 199 3.63 -15.69 -4.66
N THR A 200 2.88 -14.75 -5.21
CA THR A 200 2.70 -13.42 -4.62
C THR A 200 2.16 -13.49 -3.19
N SER A 201 1.27 -14.46 -2.93
CA SER A 201 0.72 -14.72 -1.60
C SER A 201 1.81 -15.08 -0.59
N ASP A 202 2.76 -15.94 -0.98
CA ASP A 202 3.82 -16.41 -0.09
C ASP A 202 4.84 -15.30 0.18
N THR A 203 5.20 -14.53 -0.84
CA THR A 203 6.06 -13.35 -0.65
C THR A 203 5.43 -12.33 0.30
N ARG A 204 4.12 -12.08 0.18
CA ARG A 204 3.39 -11.19 1.09
C ARG A 204 3.27 -11.76 2.51
N LEU A 205 3.15 -13.08 2.65
CA LEU A 205 3.19 -13.75 3.95
C LEU A 205 4.53 -13.51 4.65
N LEU A 206 5.65 -13.70 3.94
CA LEU A 206 6.98 -13.42 4.48
C LEU A 206 7.13 -11.94 4.88
N ARG A 207 6.70 -11.01 4.04
CA ARG A 207 6.69 -9.57 4.35
C ARG A 207 5.84 -9.28 5.60
N ARG A 208 4.69 -9.96 5.75
CA ARG A 208 3.82 -9.80 6.91
C ARG A 208 4.46 -10.33 8.18
N MET A 209 5.08 -11.51 8.14
CA MET A 209 5.81 -12.07 9.27
C MET A 209 6.89 -11.11 9.77
N VAL A 210 7.73 -10.61 8.86
CA VAL A 210 8.78 -9.64 9.21
C VAL A 210 8.18 -8.38 9.86
N ARG A 211 7.15 -7.80 9.27
CA ARG A 211 6.48 -6.61 9.81
C ARG A 211 5.85 -6.88 11.18
N ASP A 212 5.12 -7.98 11.31
CA ASP A 212 4.34 -8.28 12.51
C ASP A 212 5.26 -8.56 13.70
N VAL A 213 6.40 -9.23 13.48
CA VAL A 213 7.44 -9.42 14.52
C VAL A 213 8.11 -8.09 14.90
N GLN A 214 8.44 -7.25 13.92
CA GLN A 214 9.20 -6.02 14.20
C GLN A 214 8.34 -4.90 14.80
N TYR A 215 7.06 -4.81 14.43
CA TYR A 215 6.25 -3.62 14.71
C TYR A 215 4.93 -3.88 15.39
N ARG A 216 4.46 -5.14 15.45
CA ARG A 216 3.14 -5.49 16.02
C ARG A 216 3.20 -6.46 17.19
N GLY A 217 4.38 -6.99 17.51
CA GLY A 217 4.58 -7.91 18.64
C GLY A 217 3.92 -9.29 18.45
N HIS A 218 3.61 -9.68 17.20
CA HIS A 218 3.08 -11.00 16.88
C HIS A 218 4.19 -11.96 16.50
N SER A 219 4.04 -13.23 16.91
CA SER A 219 4.95 -14.29 16.47
C SER A 219 4.70 -14.70 15.02
N PRO A 220 5.65 -15.38 14.37
CA PRO A 220 5.44 -15.97 13.06
C PRO A 220 4.27 -16.96 13.02
N GLU A 221 4.08 -17.74 14.09
CA GLU A 221 2.99 -18.71 14.25
C GLU A 221 1.64 -18.00 14.33
N ASP A 222 1.55 -16.89 15.06
CA ASP A 222 0.33 -16.05 15.10
C ASP A 222 -0.03 -15.57 13.70
N THR A 223 0.96 -15.06 12.96
CA THR A 223 0.77 -14.59 11.59
C THR A 223 0.29 -15.70 10.65
N LEU A 224 0.87 -16.90 10.75
CA LEU A 224 0.45 -18.08 9.98
C LEU A 224 -0.97 -18.49 10.32
N SER A 225 -1.34 -18.50 11.59
CA SER A 225 -2.66 -18.95 12.06
C SER A 225 -3.80 -18.11 11.47
N ILE A 226 -3.59 -16.80 11.33
CA ILE A 226 -4.60 -15.85 10.81
C ILE A 226 -4.53 -15.68 9.29
N TRP A 227 -3.48 -16.17 8.61
CA TRP A 227 -3.24 -15.89 7.19
C TRP A 227 -4.40 -16.30 6.28
N LYS A 228 -5.03 -17.44 6.57
CA LYS A 228 -6.18 -17.92 5.80
C LYS A 228 -7.39 -16.97 5.90
N SER A 229 -7.63 -16.41 7.08
CA SER A 229 -8.68 -15.42 7.29
C SER A 229 -8.39 -14.11 6.55
N VAL A 230 -7.14 -13.64 6.62
CA VAL A 230 -6.69 -12.46 5.88
C VAL A 230 -6.91 -12.63 4.38
N ARG A 231 -6.53 -13.78 3.83
CA ARG A 231 -6.72 -14.08 2.40
C ARG A 231 -8.20 -14.05 1.99
N ARG A 232 -9.08 -14.60 2.82
CA ARG A 232 -10.52 -14.56 2.58
C ARG A 232 -11.04 -13.11 2.58
N GLY A 233 -10.65 -12.31 3.56
CA GLY A 233 -11.02 -10.90 3.61
C GLY A 233 -10.53 -10.11 2.39
N GLU A 234 -9.34 -10.42 1.87
CA GLU A 234 -8.81 -9.82 0.63
C GLU A 234 -9.67 -10.19 -0.60
N GLU A 235 -10.08 -11.45 -0.73
CA GLU A 235 -10.93 -11.90 -1.83
C GLU A 235 -12.29 -11.20 -1.83
N GLU A 236 -12.88 -11.04 -0.66
CA GLU A 236 -14.19 -10.40 -0.50
C GLU A 236 -14.14 -8.88 -0.68
N ASN A 237 -13.10 -8.22 -0.16
CA ASN A 237 -13.10 -6.77 0.02
C ASN A 237 -12.12 -6.01 -0.87
N ILE A 238 -11.14 -6.67 -1.49
CA ILE A 238 -10.12 -5.99 -2.30
C ILE A 238 -10.20 -6.40 -3.77
N PHE A 239 -10.11 -7.72 -4.03
CA PHE A 239 -9.99 -8.19 -5.41
C PHE A 239 -11.25 -7.93 -6.24
N SER A 240 -12.42 -7.85 -5.58
CA SER A 240 -13.68 -7.43 -6.22
C SER A 240 -13.63 -5.99 -6.76
N PHE A 241 -12.76 -5.12 -6.24
CA PHE A 241 -12.63 -3.72 -6.64
C PHE A 241 -11.35 -3.39 -7.42
N GLN A 242 -10.42 -4.34 -7.59
CA GLN A 242 -9.15 -4.08 -8.28
C GLN A 242 -9.32 -3.54 -9.72
N ASN A 243 -10.38 -3.97 -10.41
CA ASN A 243 -10.68 -3.53 -11.78
C ASN A 243 -11.18 -2.07 -11.86
N ARG A 244 -11.41 -1.42 -10.70
CA ARG A 244 -11.77 0.00 -10.62
C ARG A 244 -10.55 0.91 -10.51
N ALA A 245 -9.36 0.34 -10.41
CA ALA A 245 -8.13 1.11 -10.33
C ALA A 245 -7.81 1.77 -11.67
N ASP A 246 -7.51 3.06 -11.63
CA ASP A 246 -7.04 3.83 -12.78
C ASP A 246 -5.58 3.49 -13.08
N ARG A 247 -4.81 3.14 -12.05
CA ARG A 247 -3.40 2.72 -12.14
C ARG A 247 -3.12 1.51 -11.27
N VAL A 248 -2.24 0.64 -11.77
CA VAL A 248 -1.72 -0.51 -11.02
C VAL A 248 -0.22 -0.30 -10.81
N PHE A 249 0.21 -0.37 -9.56
CA PHE A 249 1.63 -0.24 -9.21
C PHE A 249 2.15 -1.53 -8.60
N ASN A 250 3.26 -2.05 -9.13
CA ASN A 250 3.93 -3.22 -8.56
C ASN A 250 5.01 -2.77 -7.57
N SER A 251 4.79 -3.07 -6.30
CA SER A 251 5.71 -2.73 -5.20
C SER A 251 6.80 -3.77 -4.95
N ALA A 252 6.82 -4.88 -5.70
CA ALA A 252 7.85 -5.89 -5.55
C ALA A 252 9.17 -5.41 -6.16
N LEU A 253 10.25 -5.62 -5.43
CA LEU A 253 11.61 -5.38 -5.89
C LEU A 253 12.28 -6.72 -6.22
N ILE A 254 13.05 -6.74 -7.30
CA ILE A 254 13.62 -7.98 -7.82
C ILE A 254 14.53 -8.68 -6.81
N TYR A 255 15.19 -7.91 -5.97
CA TYR A 255 16.13 -8.39 -4.95
C TYR A 255 15.52 -8.66 -3.57
N GLU A 256 14.18 -8.52 -3.41
CA GLU A 256 13.57 -8.61 -2.08
C GLU A 256 13.65 -10.00 -1.43
N LEU A 257 13.63 -11.06 -2.22
CA LEU A 257 13.64 -12.44 -1.69
C LEU A 257 14.88 -12.79 -0.87
N PRO A 258 16.11 -12.46 -1.28
CA PRO A 258 17.31 -12.62 -0.44
C PRO A 258 17.24 -11.84 0.86
N VAL A 259 16.67 -10.62 0.83
CA VAL A 259 16.48 -9.79 2.02
C VAL A 259 15.47 -10.43 2.97
N LEU A 260 14.31 -10.85 2.46
CA LEU A 260 13.28 -11.54 3.25
C LEU A 260 13.83 -12.86 3.84
N LYS A 261 14.58 -13.65 3.05
CA LYS A 261 15.23 -14.87 3.53
C LYS A 261 16.15 -14.58 4.73
N LYS A 262 16.96 -13.52 4.66
CA LYS A 262 17.84 -13.13 5.75
C LYS A 262 17.05 -12.73 7.02
N MET A 263 15.92 -12.05 6.85
CA MET A 263 15.10 -11.57 7.95
C MET A 263 14.23 -12.68 8.57
N THR A 264 13.74 -13.62 7.77
CA THR A 264 12.85 -14.70 8.25
C THR A 264 13.59 -15.94 8.74
N ARG A 265 14.87 -16.15 8.35
CA ARG A 265 15.64 -17.33 8.77
C ARG A 265 15.82 -17.47 10.30
N PRO A 266 15.97 -16.38 11.08
CA PRO A 266 16.06 -16.48 12.54
C PRO A 266 14.70 -16.61 13.24
N MET A 267 13.59 -16.48 12.52
CA MET A 267 12.21 -16.61 13.01
C MET A 267 11.78 -18.08 13.02
#